data_1f68fd6490e83916167acbe4ffa8d1e0
#
_entry.id   1f68fd6490e83916167acbe4ffa8d1e0
#
_cell.length_a   1.000
_cell.length_b   1.000
_cell.length_c   1.000
_cell.angle_alpha   90.00
_cell.angle_beta   90.00
_cell.angle_gamma   90.00
#
_symmetry.space_group_name_H-M   'P 1'
#
loop_
_entity.id
_entity.type
_entity.pdbx_description
1 polymer ?
#
loop_
_entity_poly.entity_id
_entity_poly.type
_entity_poly.pdbx_seq_one_letter_code
_entity_poly.pdbx_strand_id
1 'polypeptide(L)'
;MFHVSPHIQTVRLYDSCGQDPFIHTTPTTSPHRPHPRRRTRASPGPRHAPTSAAAYHVAVTSHPLGDAFQATISASITAQIADHRAHLAPIDPAADELAQAIESLMQGGKRLRPGFLTWGHVAAGGSADEATLQAATAMEFFQAAALLHDDVMDDSDTRRGTPAAHRVWAQRHREHAFEGSPEDHGIAGAILAGDLCLVWADAAFTECGWEPEQMLRARPTWNLMRTQLMAGQFLDILNAARPWETLDADARHERVRRVMEYKSAKYSIEHPLLIGADAAGVDPTTRQHLSDYGLHLGLAFQLRDDVLGVYGDPSVTGKPAGDDLREGKRTALVVGVLAGADPADAERFTHLLGSPDLSAEDTTWMRDLITSSGAADQVEQQIDTDRDRALAALERARPTLDTEAVEALVELAHLTTRRAS
;
A
#
# COMPACT_ATOMS: atom_id res chain seq x y z
N MET A 1 23.97 -23.38 18.87
CA MET A 1 23.68 -23.33 20.31
C MET A 1 23.16 -21.93 20.60
N PHE A 2 21.90 -21.71 20.42
CA PHE A 2 21.29 -20.38 20.62
C PHE A 2 20.85 -20.23 22.06
N HIS A 3 21.37 -19.23 22.74
CA HIS A 3 20.96 -18.84 24.08
C HIS A 3 19.72 -17.95 23.94
N VAL A 4 18.56 -18.47 24.32
CA VAL A 4 17.33 -17.69 24.48
C VAL A 4 17.31 -17.13 25.89
N SER A 5 17.29 -15.81 26.04
CA SER A 5 17.15 -15.10 27.31
C SER A 5 15.67 -15.05 27.69
N PRO A 6 15.29 -15.38 28.93
CA PRO A 6 13.90 -15.40 29.37
C PRO A 6 13.55 -14.09 30.14
N HIS A 7 13.01 -13.10 29.44
CA HIS A 7 12.26 -12.01 30.09
C HIS A 7 11.02 -11.65 29.27
N ILE A 8 10.04 -12.56 29.32
CA ILE A 8 8.67 -12.18 28.98
C ILE A 8 7.97 -11.87 30.30
N GLN A 9 7.78 -10.61 30.61
CA GLN A 9 6.87 -10.18 31.65
C GLN A 9 5.44 -10.34 31.17
N THR A 10 4.74 -11.26 31.81
CA THR A 10 3.32 -11.56 31.55
C THR A 10 2.46 -10.35 31.93
N VAL A 11 1.87 -9.68 30.98
CA VAL A 11 0.80 -8.73 31.21
C VAL A 11 -0.44 -9.52 31.64
N ARG A 12 -0.81 -9.42 32.92
CA ARG A 12 -2.07 -9.96 33.44
C ARG A 12 -3.21 -9.03 33.03
N LEU A 13 -4.05 -9.49 32.13
CA LEU A 13 -5.39 -8.94 31.94
C LEU A 13 -6.22 -9.27 33.17
N TYR A 14 -6.76 -8.26 33.82
CA TYR A 14 -7.68 -8.41 34.93
C TYR A 14 -9.05 -8.85 34.38
N ASP A 15 -9.40 -10.09 34.66
CA ASP A 15 -10.75 -10.60 34.58
C ASP A 15 -11.43 -10.37 35.92
N SER A 16 -12.36 -9.42 36.01
CA SER A 16 -13.20 -9.22 37.19
C SER A 16 -14.66 -9.34 36.78
N CYS A 17 -15.13 -10.59 36.72
CA CYS A 17 -16.53 -10.91 36.70
C CYS A 17 -16.87 -11.51 38.08
N GLY A 18 -17.22 -10.66 39.06
CA GLY A 18 -17.78 -11.06 40.35
C GLY A 18 -19.30 -11.03 40.27
N GLN A 19 -19.90 -12.20 40.37
CA GLN A 19 -21.33 -12.36 40.63
C GLN A 19 -21.62 -12.04 42.08
N ASP A 20 -22.66 -11.27 42.36
CA ASP A 20 -23.35 -11.26 43.63
C ASP A 20 -24.88 -11.06 43.48
N PRO A 21 -25.69 -11.59 44.41
CA PRO A 21 -27.06 -12.01 44.12
C PRO A 21 -28.16 -11.00 44.52
N PHE A 22 -29.29 -11.19 43.88
CA PHE A 22 -30.65 -10.69 44.15
C PHE A 22 -30.95 -10.05 45.50
N ILE A 23 -31.40 -8.77 45.48
CA ILE A 23 -32.36 -8.23 46.47
C ILE A 23 -33.49 -7.52 45.74
N HIS A 24 -34.71 -8.04 45.91
CA HIS A 24 -35.95 -7.42 45.51
C HIS A 24 -36.28 -6.21 46.41
N THR A 25 -36.56 -5.04 45.85
CA THR A 25 -37.40 -4.03 46.49
C THR A 25 -38.29 -3.34 45.45
N THR A 26 -39.56 -3.29 45.78
CA THR A 26 -40.67 -2.71 45.03
C THR A 26 -40.62 -1.19 44.91
N PRO A 27 -41.23 -0.58 43.88
CA PRO A 27 -41.12 0.86 43.60
C PRO A 27 -42.20 1.67 44.32
N THR A 28 -41.80 2.78 44.96
CA THR A 28 -42.69 3.86 45.37
C THR A 28 -42.69 4.96 44.31
N THR A 29 -43.86 5.25 43.79
CA THR A 29 -44.19 6.30 42.82
C THR A 29 -44.13 7.70 43.46
N SER A 30 -43.47 8.65 42.83
CA SER A 30 -43.69 10.08 43.02
C SER A 30 -43.56 10.84 41.69
N PRO A 31 -44.42 11.84 41.41
CA PRO A 31 -44.50 12.43 40.07
C PRO A 31 -43.50 13.57 39.87
N HIS A 32 -42.61 13.45 38.93
CA HIS A 32 -41.71 14.54 38.51
C HIS A 32 -42.32 15.34 37.36
N ARG A 33 -42.37 16.66 37.57
CA ARG A 33 -42.69 17.70 36.56
C ARG A 33 -41.62 17.71 35.45
N PRO A 34 -42.00 17.99 34.20
CA PRO A 34 -41.03 18.06 33.09
C PRO A 34 -40.23 19.38 33.10
N HIS A 35 -38.92 19.30 33.17
CA HIS A 35 -38.02 20.41 32.87
C HIS A 35 -37.88 20.62 31.35
N PRO A 36 -37.82 21.86 30.84
CA PRO A 36 -37.65 22.13 29.43
C PRO A 36 -36.24 21.72 28.97
N ARG A 37 -36.21 20.85 27.95
CA ARG A 37 -34.97 20.46 27.26
C ARG A 37 -34.32 21.69 26.63
N ARG A 38 -33.18 22.10 27.15
CA ARG A 38 -32.24 23.02 26.47
C ARG A 38 -31.76 22.30 25.23
N ARG A 39 -32.12 22.78 24.04
CA ARG A 39 -31.48 22.43 22.78
C ARG A 39 -30.01 22.91 22.81
N THR A 40 -29.06 22.04 23.03
CA THR A 40 -27.66 22.30 22.74
C THR A 40 -27.53 22.42 21.22
N ARG A 41 -27.27 23.63 20.73
CA ARG A 41 -26.79 23.84 19.36
C ARG A 41 -25.50 23.04 19.23
N ALA A 42 -25.44 22.06 18.33
CA ALA A 42 -24.21 21.49 17.85
C ALA A 42 -23.37 22.61 17.23
N SER A 43 -22.16 22.80 17.69
CA SER A 43 -21.20 23.68 17.05
C SER A 43 -20.92 23.11 15.66
N PRO A 44 -20.98 23.91 14.60
CA PRO A 44 -20.52 23.44 13.29
C PRO A 44 -19.02 23.20 13.38
N GLY A 45 -18.59 21.96 13.04
CA GLY A 45 -17.19 21.63 12.84
C GLY A 45 -16.53 22.61 11.81
N PRO A 46 -15.19 22.68 11.78
CA PRO A 46 -14.50 23.57 10.89
C PRO A 46 -14.90 23.27 9.43
N ARG A 47 -15.52 24.25 8.78
CA ARG A 47 -15.84 24.19 7.35
C ARG A 47 -14.54 24.42 6.60
N HIS A 48 -14.03 23.39 5.91
CA HIS A 48 -13.01 23.58 4.90
C HIS A 48 -13.51 24.60 3.86
N ALA A 49 -12.62 25.51 3.44
CA ALA A 49 -12.95 26.47 2.41
C ALA A 49 -13.32 25.71 1.12
N PRO A 50 -14.42 26.05 0.43
CA PRO A 50 -14.83 25.34 -0.77
C PRO A 50 -13.81 25.60 -1.88
N THR A 51 -12.96 24.62 -2.17
CA THR A 51 -12.29 24.55 -3.46
C THR A 51 -13.38 24.34 -4.50
N SER A 52 -13.47 25.23 -5.51
CA SER A 52 -14.61 25.20 -6.45
C SER A 52 -14.66 23.86 -7.20
N ALA A 53 -15.85 23.31 -7.44
CA ALA A 53 -16.06 22.09 -8.23
C ALA A 53 -15.36 22.16 -9.61
N ALA A 54 -15.19 23.35 -10.18
CA ALA A 54 -14.42 23.60 -11.40
C ALA A 54 -12.92 23.28 -11.23
N ALA A 55 -12.32 23.49 -10.05
CA ALA A 55 -10.91 23.19 -9.81
C ALA A 55 -10.66 21.66 -9.77
N TYR A 56 -11.59 20.89 -9.24
CA TYR A 56 -11.50 19.41 -9.24
C TYR A 56 -11.64 18.83 -10.64
N HIS A 57 -12.55 19.38 -11.46
CA HIS A 57 -12.72 18.93 -12.84
C HIS A 57 -11.48 19.19 -13.70
N VAL A 58 -10.81 20.34 -13.54
CA VAL A 58 -9.56 20.67 -14.25
C VAL A 58 -8.39 19.78 -13.79
N ALA A 59 -8.35 19.35 -12.54
CA ALA A 59 -7.27 18.51 -12.03
C ALA A 59 -7.23 17.11 -12.68
N VAL A 60 -8.36 16.61 -13.16
CA VAL A 60 -8.50 15.24 -13.70
C VAL A 60 -8.44 15.22 -15.23
N THR A 61 -8.77 16.31 -15.93
CA THR A 61 -8.95 16.31 -17.40
C THR A 61 -7.68 16.45 -18.24
N SER A 62 -6.52 16.81 -17.69
CA SER A 62 -5.33 17.08 -18.50
C SER A 62 -4.32 15.93 -18.61
N HIS A 63 -4.25 15.07 -17.63
CA HIS A 63 -3.37 13.88 -17.56
C HIS A 63 -3.79 13.05 -16.33
N PRO A 64 -3.91 11.70 -16.43
CA PRO A 64 -4.47 10.87 -15.35
C PRO A 64 -3.70 10.92 -14.04
N LEU A 65 -2.41 11.24 -14.06
CA LEU A 65 -1.56 11.46 -12.88
C LEU A 65 -0.79 12.78 -12.96
N GLY A 66 -1.37 13.79 -13.62
CA GLY A 66 -0.73 15.09 -13.83
C GLY A 66 -0.48 15.86 -12.52
N ASP A 67 0.35 16.90 -12.60
CA ASP A 67 0.79 17.69 -11.44
C ASP A 67 -0.40 18.26 -10.62
N ALA A 68 -1.48 18.64 -11.30
CA ALA A 68 -2.69 19.16 -10.64
C ALA A 68 -3.38 18.08 -9.80
N PHE A 69 -3.49 16.84 -10.29
CA PHE A 69 -4.03 15.72 -9.55
C PHE A 69 -3.15 15.37 -8.33
N GLN A 70 -1.83 15.26 -8.55
CA GLN A 70 -0.87 14.98 -7.49
C GLN A 70 -0.88 16.06 -6.40
N ALA A 71 -0.96 17.34 -6.78
CA ALA A 71 -1.05 18.44 -5.85
C ALA A 71 -2.34 18.39 -5.02
N THR A 72 -3.48 18.05 -5.64
CA THR A 72 -4.77 17.91 -4.95
C THR A 72 -4.75 16.81 -3.91
N ILE A 73 -4.26 15.61 -4.27
CA ILE A 73 -4.11 14.49 -3.31
C ILE A 73 -3.14 14.86 -2.19
N SER A 74 -2.02 15.52 -2.53
CA SER A 74 -1.03 15.93 -1.53
C SER A 74 -1.59 16.97 -0.55
N ALA A 75 -2.38 17.92 -1.03
CA ALA A 75 -3.08 18.89 -0.18
C ALA A 75 -4.09 18.22 0.76
N SER A 76 -4.84 17.24 0.25
CA SER A 76 -5.78 16.43 1.06
C SER A 76 -5.05 15.64 2.14
N ILE A 77 -3.92 15.00 1.83
CA ILE A 77 -3.06 14.30 2.81
C ILE A 77 -2.63 15.28 3.92
N THR A 78 -2.09 16.44 3.55
CA THR A 78 -1.61 17.43 4.51
C THR A 78 -2.74 17.91 5.44
N ALA A 79 -3.92 18.18 4.89
CA ALA A 79 -5.08 18.62 5.68
C ALA A 79 -5.52 17.53 6.67
N GLN A 80 -5.64 16.28 6.23
CA GLN A 80 -6.04 15.17 7.10
C GLN A 80 -5.00 14.88 8.20
N ILE A 81 -3.70 14.95 7.90
CA ILE A 81 -2.64 14.81 8.92
C ILE A 81 -2.76 15.94 9.96
N ALA A 82 -3.05 17.17 9.55
CA ALA A 82 -3.24 18.29 10.47
C ALA A 82 -4.45 18.06 11.41
N ASP A 83 -5.56 17.52 10.90
CA ASP A 83 -6.73 17.18 11.69
C ASP A 83 -6.42 16.04 12.69
N HIS A 84 -5.67 15.02 12.26
CA HIS A 84 -5.26 13.92 13.14
C HIS A 84 -4.27 14.37 14.23
N ARG A 85 -3.37 15.30 13.94
CA ARG A 85 -2.48 15.91 14.95
C ARG A 85 -3.26 16.57 16.09
N ALA A 86 -4.42 17.15 15.81
CA ALA A 86 -5.28 17.73 16.84
C ALA A 86 -5.76 16.68 17.87
N HIS A 87 -5.84 15.41 17.49
CA HIS A 87 -6.18 14.30 18.38
C HIS A 87 -4.97 13.78 19.16
N LEU A 88 -3.75 13.92 18.64
CA LEU A 88 -2.51 13.51 19.32
C LEU A 88 -2.05 14.55 20.34
N ALA A 89 -2.21 15.83 20.05
CA ALA A 89 -1.71 16.94 20.86
C ALA A 89 -2.14 16.91 22.35
N PRO A 90 -3.38 16.50 22.71
CA PRO A 90 -3.78 16.40 24.13
C PRO A 90 -3.16 15.23 24.89
N ILE A 91 -2.56 14.25 24.19
CA ILE A 91 -1.97 13.06 24.81
C ILE A 91 -0.59 13.43 25.36
N ASP A 92 0.30 13.83 24.50
CA ASP A 92 1.65 14.32 24.84
C ASP A 92 2.27 14.97 23.59
N PRO A 93 3.06 16.05 23.70
CA PRO A 93 3.78 16.64 22.55
C PRO A 93 4.67 15.63 21.79
N ALA A 94 5.24 14.64 22.47
CA ALA A 94 6.05 13.60 21.84
C ALA A 94 5.23 12.70 20.88
N ALA A 95 3.92 12.58 21.07
CA ALA A 95 3.07 11.81 20.14
C ALA A 95 3.02 12.41 18.73
N ASP A 96 3.37 13.69 18.55
CA ASP A 96 3.48 14.33 17.23
C ASP A 96 4.61 13.74 16.36
N GLU A 97 5.60 13.09 16.96
CA GLU A 97 6.67 12.41 16.21
C GLU A 97 6.15 11.32 15.27
N LEU A 98 5.06 10.65 15.65
CA LEU A 98 4.39 9.66 14.78
C LEU A 98 3.82 10.34 13.54
N ALA A 99 3.11 11.46 13.73
CA ALA A 99 2.55 12.22 12.61
C ALA A 99 3.63 12.82 11.71
N GLN A 100 4.76 13.29 12.28
CA GLN A 100 5.89 13.81 11.51
C GLN A 100 6.52 12.72 10.63
N ALA A 101 6.70 11.50 11.14
CA ALA A 101 7.25 10.39 10.37
C ALA A 101 6.31 9.99 9.21
N ILE A 102 4.99 9.93 9.47
CA ILE A 102 3.97 9.66 8.46
C ILE A 102 3.99 10.76 7.39
N GLU A 103 3.96 12.03 7.77
CA GLU A 103 4.00 13.16 6.85
C GLU A 103 5.24 13.14 5.97
N SER A 104 6.42 12.87 6.56
CA SER A 104 7.68 12.75 5.81
C SER A 104 7.62 11.65 4.76
N LEU A 105 7.12 10.46 5.13
CA LEU A 105 7.00 9.32 4.21
C LEU A 105 6.01 9.59 3.07
N MET A 106 4.94 10.34 3.34
CA MET A 106 3.87 10.61 2.37
C MET A 106 4.19 11.77 1.42
N GLN A 107 5.33 12.44 1.57
CA GLN A 107 5.78 13.46 0.62
C GLN A 107 6.16 12.85 -0.74
N GLY A 108 5.77 13.53 -1.82
CA GLY A 108 6.01 13.06 -3.18
C GLY A 108 5.21 11.80 -3.56
N GLY A 109 5.69 11.10 -4.58
CA GLY A 109 5.05 9.89 -5.09
C GLY A 109 4.09 10.14 -6.26
N LYS A 110 3.96 9.15 -7.13
CA LYS A 110 3.18 9.22 -8.39
C LYS A 110 1.65 9.19 -8.17
N ARG A 111 1.17 8.95 -6.94
CA ARG A 111 -0.26 8.86 -6.58
C ARG A 111 -1.02 7.85 -7.46
N LEU A 112 -0.40 6.72 -7.76
CA LEU A 112 -0.92 5.71 -8.67
C LEU A 112 -2.24 5.11 -8.18
N ARG A 113 -2.30 4.69 -6.91
CA ARG A 113 -3.51 4.08 -6.30
C ARG A 113 -4.69 5.04 -6.24
N PRO A 114 -4.50 6.30 -5.78
CA PRO A 114 -5.50 7.35 -5.91
C PRO A 114 -5.98 7.53 -7.35
N GLY A 115 -5.07 7.51 -8.33
CA GLY A 115 -5.41 7.62 -9.74
C GLY A 115 -6.33 6.50 -10.22
N PHE A 116 -6.00 5.24 -9.94
CA PHE A 116 -6.85 4.11 -10.34
C PHE A 116 -8.22 4.13 -9.67
N LEU A 117 -8.31 4.52 -8.39
CA LEU A 117 -9.62 4.66 -7.72
C LEU A 117 -10.45 5.75 -8.40
N THR A 118 -9.86 6.93 -8.62
CA THR A 118 -10.57 8.06 -9.24
C THR A 118 -11.03 7.72 -10.66
N TRP A 119 -10.14 7.16 -11.50
CA TRP A 119 -10.48 6.80 -12.87
C TRP A 119 -11.44 5.61 -12.96
N GLY A 120 -11.38 4.67 -12.02
CA GLY A 120 -12.40 3.61 -11.91
C GLY A 120 -13.79 4.16 -11.63
N HIS A 121 -13.88 5.16 -10.75
CA HIS A 121 -15.12 5.84 -10.42
C HIS A 121 -15.69 6.62 -11.62
N VAL A 122 -14.84 7.41 -12.29
CA VAL A 122 -15.24 8.18 -13.47
C VAL A 122 -15.62 7.26 -14.64
N ALA A 123 -14.85 6.21 -14.88
CA ALA A 123 -15.13 5.25 -15.96
C ALA A 123 -16.52 4.60 -15.81
N ALA A 124 -16.96 4.34 -14.60
CA ALA A 124 -18.28 3.78 -14.30
C ALA A 124 -19.41 4.83 -14.20
N GLY A 125 -19.18 6.08 -14.64
CA GLY A 125 -20.17 7.14 -14.69
C GLY A 125 -20.26 8.01 -13.44
N GLY A 126 -19.32 7.88 -12.51
CA GLY A 126 -19.16 8.78 -11.36
C GLY A 126 -18.44 10.08 -11.73
N SER A 127 -18.15 10.91 -10.73
CA SER A 127 -17.44 12.20 -10.90
C SER A 127 -16.18 12.25 -10.05
N ALA A 128 -15.13 12.92 -10.54
CA ALA A 128 -13.94 13.22 -9.78
C ALA A 128 -14.17 14.42 -8.85
N ASP A 129 -15.14 14.31 -7.95
CA ASP A 129 -15.50 15.30 -6.97
C ASP A 129 -14.66 15.20 -5.68
N GLU A 130 -14.93 16.09 -4.73
CA GLU A 130 -14.23 16.12 -3.45
C GLU A 130 -14.34 14.79 -2.70
N ALA A 131 -15.53 14.17 -2.69
CA ALA A 131 -15.78 12.91 -2.00
C ALA A 131 -14.92 11.76 -2.60
N THR A 132 -14.85 11.69 -3.93
CA THR A 132 -14.03 10.70 -4.64
C THR A 132 -12.54 10.91 -4.39
N LEU A 133 -12.05 12.16 -4.37
CA LEU A 133 -10.65 12.47 -4.08
C LEU A 133 -10.29 12.23 -2.61
N GLN A 134 -11.23 12.42 -1.68
CA GLN A 134 -11.04 12.04 -0.27
C GLN A 134 -10.96 10.51 -0.11
N ALA A 135 -11.83 9.74 -0.77
CA ALA A 135 -11.75 8.28 -0.81
C ALA A 135 -10.42 7.81 -1.43
N ALA A 136 -9.97 8.47 -2.49
CA ALA A 136 -8.68 8.18 -3.11
C ALA A 136 -7.50 8.48 -2.19
N THR A 137 -7.58 9.51 -1.34
CA THR A 137 -6.55 9.85 -0.35
C THR A 137 -6.35 8.75 0.68
N ALA A 138 -7.41 8.01 1.04
CA ALA A 138 -7.33 6.85 1.93
C ALA A 138 -6.32 5.78 1.44
N MET A 139 -6.16 5.64 0.11
CA MET A 139 -5.17 4.73 -0.50
C MET A 139 -3.74 5.09 -0.12
N GLU A 140 -3.43 6.38 0.04
CA GLU A 140 -2.08 6.83 0.38
C GLU A 140 -1.75 6.57 1.85
N PHE A 141 -2.71 6.76 2.77
CA PHE A 141 -2.51 6.35 4.17
C PHE A 141 -2.32 4.84 4.29
N PHE A 142 -3.12 4.07 3.56
CA PHE A 142 -2.96 2.61 3.56
C PHE A 142 -1.62 2.19 2.94
N GLN A 143 -1.15 2.87 1.89
CA GLN A 143 0.19 2.68 1.33
C GLN A 143 1.29 3.03 2.35
N ALA A 144 1.13 4.11 3.10
CA ALA A 144 2.10 4.49 4.13
C ALA A 144 2.22 3.42 5.21
N ALA A 145 1.09 2.85 5.66
CA ALA A 145 1.09 1.70 6.58
C ALA A 145 1.87 0.50 6.01
N ALA A 146 1.57 0.14 4.77
CA ALA A 146 2.25 -0.97 4.11
C ALA A 146 3.77 -0.76 4.03
N LEU A 147 4.21 0.46 3.68
CA LEU A 147 5.64 0.78 3.59
C LEU A 147 6.35 0.80 4.96
N LEU A 148 5.70 1.37 6.00
CA LEU A 148 6.28 1.41 7.36
C LEU A 148 6.48 0.01 7.93
N HIS A 149 5.52 -0.87 7.72
CA HIS A 149 5.60 -2.26 8.18
C HIS A 149 6.55 -3.09 7.33
N ASP A 150 6.57 -2.90 6.00
CA ASP A 150 7.47 -3.58 5.07
C ASP A 150 8.94 -3.28 5.41
N ASP A 151 9.28 -2.00 5.64
CA ASP A 151 10.63 -1.58 6.04
C ASP A 151 11.12 -2.26 7.32
N VAL A 152 10.23 -2.52 8.28
CA VAL A 152 10.56 -3.26 9.50
C VAL A 152 10.74 -4.75 9.22
N MET A 153 9.85 -5.34 8.39
CA MET A 153 9.89 -6.77 8.06
C MET A 153 11.10 -7.15 7.22
N ASP A 154 11.51 -6.25 6.30
CA ASP A 154 12.64 -6.45 5.39
C ASP A 154 13.97 -5.91 5.98
N ASP A 155 13.94 -5.32 7.20
CA ASP A 155 15.09 -4.65 7.83
C ASP A 155 15.75 -3.59 6.93
N SER A 156 14.95 -2.86 6.14
CA SER A 156 15.42 -1.90 5.15
C SER A 156 16.07 -0.69 5.80
N ASP A 157 17.26 -0.30 5.33
CA ASP A 157 17.94 0.90 5.86
C ASP A 157 17.35 2.21 5.35
N THR A 158 16.84 2.19 4.10
CA THR A 158 16.39 3.41 3.42
C THR A 158 15.04 3.22 2.71
N ARG A 159 14.27 4.31 2.62
CA ARG A 159 13.06 4.42 1.83
C ARG A 159 13.06 5.72 1.04
N ARG A 160 12.92 5.66 -0.29
CA ARG A 160 12.93 6.83 -1.19
C ARG A 160 14.17 7.72 -1.02
N GLY A 161 15.34 7.11 -0.82
CA GLY A 161 16.61 7.83 -0.64
C GLY A 161 16.80 8.49 0.72
N THR A 162 15.89 8.28 1.68
CA THR A 162 16.02 8.72 3.07
C THR A 162 16.06 7.52 4.01
N PRO A 163 16.61 7.65 5.25
CA PRO A 163 16.57 6.56 6.21
C PRO A 163 15.13 6.10 6.48
N ALA A 164 14.92 4.79 6.60
CA ALA A 164 13.64 4.20 6.99
C ALA A 164 13.22 4.68 8.39
N ALA A 165 11.90 4.74 8.66
CA ALA A 165 11.38 5.34 9.89
C ALA A 165 11.95 4.68 11.16
N HIS A 166 12.08 3.35 11.20
CA HIS A 166 12.65 2.65 12.33
C HIS A 166 14.12 3.01 12.56
N ARG A 167 14.90 3.27 11.49
CA ARG A 167 16.28 3.75 11.59
C ARG A 167 16.35 5.17 12.14
N VAL A 168 15.43 6.05 11.74
CA VAL A 168 15.33 7.43 12.27
C VAL A 168 15.08 7.42 13.77
N TRP A 169 14.12 6.62 14.27
CA TRP A 169 13.86 6.54 15.71
C TRP A 169 14.97 5.87 16.49
N ALA A 170 15.60 4.83 15.95
CA ALA A 170 16.78 4.22 16.55
C ALA A 170 17.94 5.23 16.69
N GLN A 171 18.16 6.07 15.69
CA GLN A 171 19.17 7.14 15.74
C GLN A 171 18.82 8.19 16.80
N ARG A 172 17.56 8.67 16.84
CA ARG A 172 17.09 9.61 17.87
C ARG A 172 17.25 9.06 19.29
N HIS A 173 16.95 7.78 19.49
CA HIS A 173 17.15 7.11 20.78
C HIS A 173 18.62 7.23 21.25
N ARG A 174 19.59 7.01 20.35
CA ARG A 174 21.02 7.16 20.65
C ARG A 174 21.40 8.62 20.96
N GLU A 175 20.90 9.57 20.17
CA GLU A 175 21.19 11.00 20.32
C GLU A 175 20.67 11.57 21.64
N HIS A 176 19.53 11.09 22.12
CA HIS A 176 18.95 11.52 23.40
C HIS A 176 19.39 10.66 24.59
N ALA A 177 20.24 9.67 24.36
CA ALA A 177 20.72 8.73 25.38
C ALA A 177 19.56 8.08 26.18
N PHE A 178 18.49 7.67 25.49
CA PHE A 178 17.38 6.98 26.12
C PHE A 178 17.81 5.61 26.65
N GLU A 179 17.07 5.06 27.60
CA GLU A 179 17.34 3.73 28.14
C GLU A 179 16.80 2.61 27.23
N GLY A 180 17.49 1.49 27.17
CA GLY A 180 17.09 0.29 26.41
C GLY A 180 17.78 0.17 25.04
N SER A 181 17.18 -0.64 24.16
CA SER A 181 17.70 -0.90 22.81
C SER A 181 17.19 0.16 21.83
N PRO A 182 18.07 0.89 21.13
CA PRO A 182 17.68 1.80 20.07
C PRO A 182 16.91 1.11 18.93
N GLU A 183 17.30 -0.10 18.57
CA GLU A 183 16.69 -0.88 17.51
C GLU A 183 15.25 -1.26 17.87
N ASP A 184 15.01 -1.79 19.07
CA ASP A 184 13.67 -2.14 19.53
C ASP A 184 12.76 -0.90 19.64
N HIS A 185 13.31 0.23 20.07
CA HIS A 185 12.60 1.51 20.10
C HIS A 185 12.20 1.96 18.68
N GLY A 186 13.11 1.86 17.72
CA GLY A 186 12.86 2.19 16.33
C GLY A 186 11.77 1.32 15.71
N ILE A 187 11.87 0.01 15.89
CA ILE A 187 10.87 -0.97 15.43
C ILE A 187 9.49 -0.65 16.03
N ALA A 188 9.41 -0.44 17.34
CA ALA A 188 8.15 -0.10 18.02
C ALA A 188 7.52 1.18 17.46
N GLY A 189 8.32 2.23 17.24
CA GLY A 189 7.85 3.48 16.63
C GLY A 189 7.29 3.30 15.23
N ALA A 190 7.98 2.54 14.38
CA ALA A 190 7.55 2.28 13.01
C ALA A 190 6.26 1.43 12.95
N ILE A 191 6.14 0.41 13.80
CA ILE A 191 4.90 -0.38 13.93
C ILE A 191 3.73 0.53 14.31
N LEU A 192 3.88 1.36 15.35
CA LEU A 192 2.81 2.26 15.82
C LEU A 192 2.43 3.31 14.77
N ALA A 193 3.40 3.86 14.02
CA ALA A 193 3.12 4.77 12.92
C ALA A 193 2.35 4.06 11.78
N GLY A 194 2.71 2.81 11.47
CA GLY A 194 1.99 1.97 10.51
C GLY A 194 0.56 1.68 10.95
N ASP A 195 0.34 1.36 12.23
CA ASP A 195 -0.99 1.14 12.80
C ASP A 195 -1.85 2.41 12.77
N LEU A 196 -1.27 3.58 13.07
CA LEU A 196 -1.97 4.87 12.89
C LEU A 196 -2.37 5.09 11.44
N CYS A 197 -1.50 4.80 10.49
CA CYS A 197 -1.83 4.90 9.07
C CYS A 197 -3.00 3.99 8.67
N LEU A 198 -3.11 2.76 9.23
CA LEU A 198 -4.26 1.87 9.00
C LEU A 198 -5.56 2.48 9.54
N VAL A 199 -5.51 3.07 10.75
CA VAL A 199 -6.66 3.73 11.37
C VAL A 199 -7.06 4.96 10.55
N TRP A 200 -6.11 5.81 10.17
CA TRP A 200 -6.36 7.02 9.38
C TRP A 200 -6.86 6.70 7.97
N ALA A 201 -6.37 5.62 7.35
CA ALA A 201 -6.88 5.15 6.07
C ALA A 201 -8.36 4.74 6.15
N ASP A 202 -8.75 4.02 7.20
CA ASP A 202 -10.16 3.62 7.38
C ASP A 202 -11.07 4.81 7.71
N ALA A 203 -10.59 5.77 8.51
CA ALA A 203 -11.28 7.01 8.80
C ALA A 203 -11.47 7.84 7.50
N ALA A 204 -10.39 8.08 6.75
CA ALA A 204 -10.42 8.81 5.49
C ALA A 204 -11.39 8.18 4.47
N PHE A 205 -11.40 6.85 4.36
CA PHE A 205 -12.32 6.13 3.48
C PHE A 205 -13.78 6.23 3.95
N THR A 206 -14.02 6.09 5.24
CA THR A 206 -15.39 6.07 5.80
C THR A 206 -16.02 7.47 5.80
N GLU A 207 -15.21 8.51 5.99
CA GLU A 207 -15.62 9.91 6.13
C GLU A 207 -15.43 10.71 4.84
N CYS A 208 -15.15 10.05 3.70
CA CYS A 208 -14.83 10.70 2.42
C CYS A 208 -15.97 11.56 1.86
N GLY A 209 -17.19 11.37 2.30
CA GLY A 209 -18.37 12.11 1.83
C GLY A 209 -19.17 11.42 0.73
N TRP A 210 -18.84 10.18 0.38
CA TRP A 210 -19.70 9.38 -0.50
C TRP A 210 -21.05 9.12 0.14
N GLU A 211 -22.11 9.11 -0.69
CA GLU A 211 -23.45 8.73 -0.23
C GLU A 211 -23.48 7.29 0.32
N PRO A 212 -24.41 6.98 1.26
CA PRO A 212 -24.45 5.67 1.90
C PRO A 212 -24.50 4.49 0.92
N GLU A 213 -25.17 4.63 -0.22
CA GLU A 213 -25.26 3.60 -1.26
C GLU A 213 -23.93 3.40 -2.00
N GLN A 214 -23.16 4.45 -2.23
CA GLN A 214 -21.81 4.38 -2.81
C GLN A 214 -20.87 3.66 -1.85
N MET A 215 -20.89 4.05 -0.59
CA MET A 215 -20.10 3.41 0.46
C MET A 215 -20.45 1.93 0.63
N LEU A 216 -21.74 1.58 0.60
CA LEU A 216 -22.21 0.20 0.72
C LEU A 216 -21.69 -0.68 -0.44
N ARG A 217 -21.60 -0.14 -1.65
CA ARG A 217 -21.04 -0.86 -2.81
C ARG A 217 -19.52 -0.99 -2.74
N ALA A 218 -18.80 0.06 -2.36
CA ALA A 218 -17.32 0.09 -2.36
C ALA A 218 -16.68 -0.65 -1.18
N ARG A 219 -17.33 -0.63 0.00
CA ARG A 219 -16.76 -1.15 1.26
C ARG A 219 -16.35 -2.62 1.20
N PRO A 220 -17.08 -3.55 0.57
CA PRO A 220 -16.64 -4.94 0.45
C PRO A 220 -15.29 -5.08 -0.25
N THR A 221 -15.05 -4.37 -1.36
CA THR A 221 -13.78 -4.40 -2.10
C THR A 221 -12.64 -3.75 -1.31
N TRP A 222 -12.91 -2.63 -0.59
CA TRP A 222 -11.96 -2.04 0.35
C TRP A 222 -11.50 -3.03 1.43
N ASN A 223 -12.43 -3.74 2.05
CA ASN A 223 -12.12 -4.74 3.08
C ASN A 223 -11.34 -5.94 2.50
N LEU A 224 -11.73 -6.40 1.30
CA LEU A 224 -11.06 -7.50 0.61
C LEU A 224 -9.61 -7.14 0.27
N MET A 225 -9.38 -5.95 -0.28
CA MET A 225 -8.05 -5.43 -0.59
C MET A 225 -7.13 -5.49 0.62
N ARG A 226 -7.56 -4.96 1.75
CA ARG A 226 -6.78 -4.93 3.00
C ARG A 226 -6.43 -6.33 3.48
N THR A 227 -7.40 -7.24 3.47
CA THR A 227 -7.19 -8.64 3.86
C THR A 227 -6.21 -9.36 2.94
N GLN A 228 -6.37 -9.19 1.63
CA GLN A 228 -5.53 -9.86 0.64
C GLN A 228 -4.10 -9.33 0.63
N LEU A 229 -3.90 -8.02 0.84
CA LEU A 229 -2.55 -7.46 0.96
C LEU A 229 -1.80 -8.07 2.16
N MET A 230 -2.43 -8.15 3.33
CA MET A 230 -1.78 -8.74 4.51
C MET A 230 -1.40 -10.20 4.28
N ALA A 231 -2.28 -10.97 3.63
CA ALA A 231 -1.97 -12.35 3.25
C ALA A 231 -0.86 -12.41 2.20
N GLY A 232 -0.86 -11.51 1.21
CA GLY A 232 0.18 -11.40 0.18
C GLY A 232 1.55 -11.08 0.77
N GLN A 233 1.63 -10.15 1.72
CA GLN A 233 2.85 -9.83 2.46
C GLN A 233 3.36 -11.02 3.27
N PHE A 234 2.46 -11.74 3.94
CA PHE A 234 2.85 -12.96 4.65
C PHE A 234 3.36 -14.06 3.71
N LEU A 235 2.79 -14.19 2.52
CA LEU A 235 3.30 -15.13 1.49
C LEU A 235 4.70 -14.74 1.02
N ASP A 236 5.01 -13.45 0.92
CA ASP A 236 6.34 -12.97 0.55
C ASP A 236 7.38 -13.37 1.60
N ILE A 237 7.13 -13.10 2.88
CA ILE A 237 7.98 -13.54 4.00
C ILE A 237 8.18 -15.06 3.96
N LEU A 238 7.09 -15.82 3.78
CA LEU A 238 7.18 -17.28 3.68
C LEU A 238 7.96 -17.74 2.45
N ASN A 239 7.84 -17.04 1.34
CA ASN A 239 8.56 -17.35 0.11
C ASN A 239 10.07 -17.14 0.29
N ALA A 240 10.48 -16.08 0.99
CA ALA A 240 11.88 -15.85 1.35
C ALA A 240 12.44 -16.93 2.29
N ALA A 241 11.65 -17.41 3.27
CA ALA A 241 12.09 -18.33 4.29
C ALA A 241 12.07 -19.82 3.86
N ARG A 242 11.22 -20.20 2.90
CA ARG A 242 11.05 -21.62 2.51
C ARG A 242 12.13 -22.07 1.53
N PRO A 243 12.65 -23.31 1.64
CA PRO A 243 13.57 -23.85 0.65
C PRO A 243 12.98 -23.86 -0.77
N TRP A 244 13.82 -23.53 -1.75
CA TRP A 244 13.45 -23.54 -3.18
C TRP A 244 14.08 -24.70 -3.94
N GLU A 245 15.11 -25.32 -3.39
CA GLU A 245 15.94 -26.33 -4.03
C GLU A 245 15.12 -27.57 -4.43
N THR A 246 14.11 -27.88 -3.63
CA THR A 246 13.21 -29.03 -3.86
C THR A 246 12.04 -28.75 -4.79
N LEU A 247 11.88 -27.52 -5.25
CA LEU A 247 10.79 -27.12 -6.13
C LEU A 247 11.19 -27.25 -7.60
N ASP A 248 10.28 -27.77 -8.42
CA ASP A 248 10.38 -27.61 -9.87
C ASP A 248 10.14 -26.18 -10.33
N ALA A 249 10.38 -25.90 -11.62
CA ALA A 249 10.24 -24.56 -12.19
C ALA A 249 8.80 -24.03 -12.09
N ASP A 250 7.79 -24.88 -12.34
CA ASP A 250 6.38 -24.50 -12.31
C ASP A 250 5.94 -24.08 -10.91
N ALA A 251 6.37 -24.84 -9.88
CA ALA A 251 6.07 -24.53 -8.48
C ALA A 251 6.74 -23.22 -8.03
N ARG A 252 7.97 -22.92 -8.51
CA ARG A 252 8.63 -21.63 -8.26
C ARG A 252 7.88 -20.48 -8.90
N HIS A 253 7.51 -20.60 -10.18
CA HIS A 253 6.71 -19.60 -10.89
C HIS A 253 5.38 -19.34 -10.21
N GLU A 254 4.65 -20.38 -9.80
CA GLU A 254 3.36 -20.22 -9.12
C GLU A 254 3.50 -19.52 -7.77
N ARG A 255 4.57 -19.78 -7.00
CA ARG A 255 4.83 -19.07 -5.73
C ARG A 255 5.08 -17.59 -5.96
N VAL A 256 5.96 -17.24 -6.91
CA VAL A 256 6.25 -15.84 -7.25
C VAL A 256 5.00 -15.16 -7.76
N ARG A 257 4.25 -15.80 -8.67
CA ARG A 257 3.02 -15.25 -9.21
C ARG A 257 1.99 -14.92 -8.14
N ARG A 258 1.82 -15.78 -7.13
CA ARG A 258 0.90 -15.52 -6.01
C ARG A 258 1.34 -14.32 -5.16
N VAL A 259 2.64 -14.20 -4.88
CA VAL A 259 3.15 -13.02 -4.17
C VAL A 259 2.87 -11.76 -4.99
N MET A 260 3.24 -11.74 -6.27
CA MET A 260 2.98 -10.61 -7.17
C MET A 260 1.50 -10.25 -7.23
N GLU A 261 0.61 -11.25 -7.34
CA GLU A 261 -0.83 -11.04 -7.42
C GLU A 261 -1.39 -10.39 -6.15
N TYR A 262 -1.08 -10.92 -4.97
CA TYR A 262 -1.73 -10.52 -3.71
C TYR A 262 -0.98 -9.42 -2.96
N LYS A 263 0.35 -9.37 -3.02
CA LYS A 263 1.14 -8.28 -2.41
C LYS A 263 1.07 -7.00 -3.25
N SER A 264 1.00 -7.11 -4.59
CA SER A 264 1.21 -5.97 -5.48
C SER A 264 0.06 -5.70 -6.45
N ALA A 265 -0.25 -6.62 -7.36
CA ALA A 265 -1.14 -6.37 -8.51
C ALA A 265 -2.55 -5.96 -8.07
N LYS A 266 -3.17 -6.78 -7.22
CA LYS A 266 -4.52 -6.50 -6.69
C LYS A 266 -4.56 -5.22 -5.87
N TYR A 267 -3.59 -5.03 -5.01
CA TYR A 267 -3.53 -3.89 -4.12
C TYR A 267 -3.22 -2.57 -4.83
N SER A 268 -2.30 -2.59 -5.81
CA SER A 268 -1.83 -1.36 -6.44
C SER A 268 -2.73 -0.86 -7.56
N ILE A 269 -3.44 -1.76 -8.26
CA ILE A 269 -4.20 -1.44 -9.46
C ILE A 269 -5.63 -2.00 -9.42
N GLU A 270 -5.82 -3.33 -9.31
CA GLU A 270 -7.13 -3.96 -9.46
C GLU A 270 -8.14 -3.43 -8.41
N HIS A 271 -7.81 -3.54 -7.13
CA HIS A 271 -8.74 -3.13 -6.09
C HIS A 271 -9.00 -1.63 -6.02
N PRO A 272 -8.00 -0.74 -6.11
CA PRO A 272 -8.26 0.70 -6.21
C PRO A 272 -9.23 1.03 -7.35
N LEU A 273 -9.00 0.48 -8.55
CA LEU A 273 -9.90 0.65 -9.71
C LEU A 273 -11.32 0.16 -9.41
N LEU A 274 -11.45 -1.05 -8.85
CA LEU A 274 -12.75 -1.65 -8.54
C LEU A 274 -13.47 -0.92 -7.39
N ILE A 275 -12.78 -0.40 -6.38
CA ILE A 275 -13.39 0.39 -5.31
C ILE A 275 -14.08 1.62 -5.90
N GLY A 276 -13.41 2.33 -6.81
CA GLY A 276 -14.01 3.46 -7.53
C GLY A 276 -15.20 3.05 -8.39
N ALA A 277 -15.05 2.01 -9.20
CA ALA A 277 -16.10 1.51 -10.08
C ALA A 277 -17.32 0.97 -9.29
N ASP A 278 -17.09 0.25 -8.19
CA ASP A 278 -18.14 -0.25 -7.30
C ASP A 278 -18.92 0.92 -6.68
N ALA A 279 -18.23 1.98 -6.22
CA ALA A 279 -18.88 3.18 -5.68
C ALA A 279 -19.82 3.81 -6.72
N ALA A 280 -19.41 3.91 -7.98
CA ALA A 280 -20.23 4.44 -9.08
C ALA A 280 -21.39 3.49 -9.48
N GLY A 281 -21.35 2.22 -9.09
CA GLY A 281 -22.42 1.25 -9.38
C GLY A 281 -22.27 0.52 -10.70
N VAL A 282 -21.02 0.20 -11.06
CA VAL A 282 -20.69 -0.58 -12.27
C VAL A 282 -21.48 -1.90 -12.32
N ASP A 283 -21.95 -2.30 -13.49
CA ASP A 283 -22.59 -3.59 -13.68
C ASP A 283 -21.62 -4.78 -13.55
N PRO A 284 -22.09 -5.99 -13.19
CA PRO A 284 -21.21 -7.12 -12.92
C PRO A 284 -20.33 -7.56 -14.10
N THR A 285 -20.79 -7.40 -15.34
CA THR A 285 -20.01 -7.80 -16.53
C THR A 285 -18.87 -6.83 -16.78
N THR A 286 -19.16 -5.54 -16.78
CA THR A 286 -18.16 -4.47 -16.89
C THR A 286 -17.16 -4.54 -15.74
N ARG A 287 -17.64 -4.78 -14.50
CA ARG A 287 -16.79 -4.99 -13.34
C ARG A 287 -15.78 -6.11 -13.53
N GLN A 288 -16.20 -7.25 -14.11
CA GLN A 288 -15.28 -8.35 -14.40
C GLN A 288 -14.20 -7.94 -15.39
N HIS A 289 -14.56 -7.21 -16.45
CA HIS A 289 -13.58 -6.71 -17.42
C HIS A 289 -12.59 -5.71 -16.80
N LEU A 290 -13.06 -4.84 -15.90
CA LEU A 290 -12.17 -3.94 -15.12
C LEU A 290 -11.27 -4.72 -14.15
N SER A 291 -11.77 -5.80 -13.56
CA SER A 291 -10.96 -6.71 -12.72
C SER A 291 -9.85 -7.38 -13.55
N ASP A 292 -10.19 -7.92 -14.72
CA ASP A 292 -9.21 -8.53 -15.63
C ASP A 292 -8.15 -7.50 -16.09
N TYR A 293 -8.59 -6.27 -16.43
CA TYR A 293 -7.68 -5.17 -16.76
C TYR A 293 -6.76 -4.87 -15.59
N GLY A 294 -7.32 -4.66 -14.40
CA GLY A 294 -6.54 -4.27 -13.21
C GLY A 294 -5.55 -5.35 -12.76
N LEU A 295 -5.95 -6.62 -12.81
CA LEU A 295 -5.10 -7.74 -12.44
C LEU A 295 -3.91 -7.89 -13.42
N HIS A 296 -4.16 -7.93 -14.72
CA HIS A 296 -3.09 -8.09 -15.69
C HIS A 296 -2.15 -6.88 -15.70
N LEU A 297 -2.69 -5.67 -15.64
CA LEU A 297 -1.87 -4.48 -15.55
C LEU A 297 -1.03 -4.45 -14.26
N GLY A 298 -1.61 -4.90 -13.15
CA GLY A 298 -0.92 -4.99 -11.87
C GLY A 298 0.24 -6.00 -11.87
N LEU A 299 0.08 -7.13 -12.57
CA LEU A 299 1.16 -8.11 -12.78
C LEU A 299 2.28 -7.51 -13.64
N ALA A 300 1.93 -6.85 -14.75
CA ALA A 300 2.92 -6.16 -15.59
C ALA A 300 3.66 -5.04 -14.84
N PHE A 301 2.95 -4.29 -14.00
CA PHE A 301 3.52 -3.25 -13.13
C PHE A 301 4.53 -3.84 -12.14
N GLN A 302 4.21 -4.96 -11.47
CA GLN A 302 5.12 -5.59 -10.51
C GLN A 302 6.35 -6.18 -11.22
N LEU A 303 6.17 -6.84 -12.36
CA LEU A 303 7.32 -7.32 -13.15
C LEU A 303 8.24 -6.17 -13.57
N ARG A 304 7.68 -5.00 -13.92
CA ARG A 304 8.46 -3.80 -14.21
C ARG A 304 9.23 -3.30 -12.98
N ASP A 305 8.59 -3.31 -11.80
CA ASP A 305 9.23 -2.95 -10.54
C ASP A 305 10.42 -3.89 -10.23
N ASP A 306 10.24 -5.19 -10.40
CA ASP A 306 11.29 -6.20 -10.23
C ASP A 306 12.48 -5.97 -11.19
N VAL A 307 12.22 -5.60 -12.45
CA VAL A 307 13.28 -5.22 -13.40
C VAL A 307 14.03 -3.95 -12.93
N LEU A 308 13.28 -2.96 -12.44
CA LEU A 308 13.88 -1.73 -11.90
C LEU A 308 14.65 -1.96 -10.60
N GLY A 309 14.24 -2.91 -9.76
CA GLY A 309 14.96 -3.32 -8.54
C GLY A 309 16.35 -3.90 -8.83
N VAL A 310 16.54 -4.48 -10.02
CA VAL A 310 17.82 -5.03 -10.47
C VAL A 310 18.63 -4.04 -11.32
N TYR A 311 17.99 -3.38 -12.30
CA TYR A 311 18.65 -2.59 -13.34
C TYR A 311 18.44 -1.08 -13.23
N GLY A 312 17.52 -0.63 -12.36
CA GLY A 312 17.11 0.77 -12.28
C GLY A 312 18.27 1.71 -11.89
N ASP A 313 18.23 2.93 -12.44
CA ASP A 313 19.14 4.00 -12.05
C ASP A 313 18.83 4.47 -10.62
N PRO A 314 19.79 4.48 -9.68
CA PRO A 314 19.57 4.96 -8.32
C PRO A 314 19.01 6.38 -8.23
N SER A 315 19.32 7.25 -9.20
CA SER A 315 18.78 8.62 -9.26
C SER A 315 17.28 8.67 -9.54
N VAL A 316 16.72 7.61 -10.16
CA VAL A 316 15.30 7.47 -10.52
C VAL A 316 14.54 6.63 -9.49
N THR A 317 15.15 5.51 -9.05
CA THR A 317 14.53 4.54 -8.15
C THR A 317 14.60 4.96 -6.67
N GLY A 318 15.58 5.79 -6.32
CA GLY A 318 15.88 6.17 -4.93
C GLY A 318 16.48 5.04 -4.09
N LYS A 319 16.84 3.90 -4.71
CA LYS A 319 17.51 2.74 -4.11
C LYS A 319 18.79 2.39 -4.86
N PRO A 320 19.80 1.77 -4.20
CA PRO A 320 20.98 1.27 -4.91
C PRO A 320 20.60 0.27 -6.00
N ALA A 321 21.32 0.30 -7.13
CA ALA A 321 21.11 -0.68 -8.20
C ALA A 321 21.40 -2.11 -7.68
N GLY A 322 20.49 -3.05 -7.94
CA GLY A 322 20.58 -4.43 -7.46
C GLY A 322 20.18 -4.62 -6.01
N ASP A 323 19.40 -3.71 -5.46
CA ASP A 323 18.90 -3.78 -4.07
C ASP A 323 18.10 -5.07 -3.83
N ASP A 324 17.22 -5.45 -4.75
CA ASP A 324 16.44 -6.70 -4.69
C ASP A 324 17.33 -7.95 -4.62
N LEU A 325 18.53 -7.92 -5.20
CA LEU A 325 19.50 -9.02 -5.11
C LEU A 325 20.13 -9.07 -3.70
N ARG A 326 20.37 -7.92 -3.07
CA ARG A 326 20.88 -7.83 -1.69
C ARG A 326 19.83 -8.24 -0.68
N GLU A 327 18.59 -7.83 -0.88
CA GLU A 327 17.44 -8.22 -0.05
C GLU A 327 17.07 -9.71 -0.24
N GLY A 328 17.63 -10.38 -1.26
CA GLY A 328 17.36 -11.80 -1.54
C GLY A 328 15.97 -12.07 -2.09
N LYS A 329 15.36 -11.07 -2.74
CA LYS A 329 13.99 -11.19 -3.27
C LYS A 329 13.90 -12.26 -4.34
N ARG A 330 12.96 -13.16 -4.17
CA ARG A 330 12.70 -14.27 -5.09
C ARG A 330 11.67 -13.87 -6.14
N THR A 331 12.16 -13.14 -7.15
CA THR A 331 11.36 -12.58 -8.24
C THR A 331 11.28 -13.51 -9.46
N ALA A 332 10.51 -13.11 -10.46
CA ALA A 332 10.44 -13.80 -11.76
C ALA A 332 11.81 -13.86 -12.46
N LEU A 333 12.67 -12.83 -12.28
CA LEU A 333 14.03 -12.82 -12.79
C LEU A 333 14.88 -13.95 -12.19
N VAL A 334 14.78 -14.16 -10.87
CA VAL A 334 15.48 -15.24 -10.17
C VAL A 334 15.03 -16.61 -10.68
N VAL A 335 13.70 -16.80 -10.84
CA VAL A 335 13.17 -18.06 -11.40
C VAL A 335 13.67 -18.31 -12.82
N GLY A 336 13.75 -17.28 -13.66
CA GLY A 336 14.27 -17.35 -15.02
C GLY A 336 15.75 -17.75 -15.05
N VAL A 337 16.58 -17.20 -14.17
CA VAL A 337 18.01 -17.62 -14.02
C VAL A 337 18.12 -19.09 -13.64
N LEU A 338 17.37 -19.54 -12.64
CA LEU A 338 17.41 -20.94 -12.18
C LEU A 338 16.93 -21.94 -13.25
N ALA A 339 16.16 -21.49 -14.23
CA ALA A 339 15.69 -22.30 -15.35
C ALA A 339 16.62 -22.25 -16.57
N GLY A 340 17.32 -21.15 -16.81
CA GLY A 340 18.06 -20.89 -18.06
C GLY A 340 19.59 -20.88 -17.95
N ALA A 341 20.15 -20.75 -16.73
CA ALA A 341 21.61 -20.72 -16.53
C ALA A 341 22.20 -22.13 -16.42
N ASP A 342 23.52 -22.22 -16.63
CA ASP A 342 24.26 -23.45 -16.33
C ASP A 342 24.16 -23.78 -14.83
N PRO A 343 24.09 -25.08 -14.44
CA PRO A 343 23.90 -25.49 -13.03
C PRO A 343 24.91 -24.87 -12.06
N ALA A 344 26.19 -24.76 -12.43
CA ALA A 344 27.21 -24.16 -11.59
C ALA A 344 26.99 -22.65 -11.36
N ASP A 345 26.55 -21.92 -12.40
CA ASP A 345 26.23 -20.50 -12.29
C ASP A 345 24.93 -20.29 -11.50
N ALA A 346 23.92 -21.14 -11.67
CA ALA A 346 22.67 -21.11 -10.90
C ALA A 346 22.95 -21.37 -9.40
N GLU A 347 23.83 -22.30 -9.06
CA GLU A 347 24.25 -22.56 -7.68
C GLU A 347 24.98 -21.36 -7.09
N ARG A 348 25.94 -20.78 -7.80
CA ARG A 348 26.66 -19.56 -7.37
C ARG A 348 25.68 -18.40 -7.17
N PHE A 349 24.76 -18.20 -8.12
CA PHE A 349 23.74 -17.14 -8.05
C PHE A 349 22.90 -17.29 -6.79
N THR A 350 22.42 -18.50 -6.50
CA THR A 350 21.61 -18.81 -5.31
C THR A 350 22.37 -18.54 -4.01
N HIS A 351 23.68 -18.84 -3.98
CA HIS A 351 24.53 -18.59 -2.82
C HIS A 351 24.75 -17.10 -2.55
N LEU A 352 24.83 -16.30 -3.60
CA LEU A 352 25.03 -14.84 -3.51
C LEU A 352 23.72 -14.07 -3.21
N LEU A 353 22.57 -14.61 -3.60
CA LEU A 353 21.26 -13.97 -3.43
C LEU A 353 20.94 -13.77 -1.95
N GLY A 354 20.78 -12.52 -1.53
CA GLY A 354 20.50 -12.16 -0.13
C GLY A 354 21.74 -12.24 0.78
N SER A 355 22.94 -12.32 0.21
CA SER A 355 24.18 -12.29 1.01
C SER A 355 24.40 -10.89 1.60
N PRO A 356 24.64 -10.77 2.91
CA PRO A 356 24.95 -9.48 3.55
C PRO A 356 26.27 -8.87 3.03
N ASP A 357 27.19 -9.71 2.54
CA ASP A 357 28.49 -9.31 2.03
C ASP A 357 28.53 -9.18 0.49
N LEU A 358 27.37 -9.04 -0.17
CA LEU A 358 27.28 -8.97 -1.63
C LEU A 358 28.05 -7.76 -2.18
N SER A 359 29.17 -8.04 -2.85
CA SER A 359 30.05 -7.02 -3.43
C SER A 359 29.43 -6.38 -4.69
N ALA A 360 29.96 -5.21 -5.10
CA ALA A 360 29.59 -4.58 -6.36
C ALA A 360 29.93 -5.44 -7.58
N GLU A 361 31.04 -6.22 -7.51
CA GLU A 361 31.47 -7.15 -8.57
C GLU A 361 30.49 -8.33 -8.66
N ASP A 362 30.06 -8.91 -7.52
CA ASP A 362 29.06 -9.98 -7.50
C ASP A 362 27.71 -9.48 -8.00
N THR A 363 27.29 -8.27 -7.60
CA THR A 363 26.06 -7.65 -8.11
C THR A 363 26.10 -7.51 -9.63
N THR A 364 27.24 -7.07 -10.18
CA THR A 364 27.41 -6.94 -11.63
C THR A 364 27.36 -8.32 -12.31
N TRP A 365 28.08 -9.31 -11.79
CA TRP A 365 28.03 -10.68 -12.29
C TRP A 365 26.60 -11.27 -12.27
N MET A 366 25.86 -11.07 -11.21
CA MET A 366 24.45 -11.52 -11.12
C MET A 366 23.57 -10.86 -12.17
N ARG A 367 23.73 -9.56 -12.42
CA ARG A 367 22.99 -8.83 -13.47
C ARG A 367 23.33 -9.35 -14.87
N ASP A 368 24.61 -9.59 -15.13
CA ASP A 368 25.07 -10.15 -16.40
C ASP A 368 24.52 -11.57 -16.62
N LEU A 369 24.43 -12.37 -15.56
CA LEU A 369 23.84 -13.71 -15.62
C LEU A 369 22.32 -13.65 -15.85
N ILE A 370 21.57 -12.73 -15.22
CA ILE A 370 20.14 -12.53 -15.49
C ILE A 370 19.92 -12.19 -16.96
N THR A 371 20.79 -11.38 -17.55
CA THR A 371 20.74 -11.01 -18.96
C THR A 371 21.09 -12.19 -19.86
N SER A 372 22.24 -12.84 -19.61
CA SER A 372 22.77 -13.91 -20.48
C SER A 372 21.96 -15.20 -20.42
N SER A 373 21.27 -15.49 -19.32
CA SER A 373 20.35 -16.63 -19.19
C SER A 373 19.03 -16.44 -19.97
N GLY A 374 18.75 -15.20 -20.45
CA GLY A 374 17.51 -14.84 -21.11
C GLY A 374 16.34 -14.52 -20.14
N ALA A 375 16.61 -14.52 -18.81
CA ALA A 375 15.56 -14.24 -17.80
C ALA A 375 14.99 -12.81 -17.95
N ALA A 376 15.85 -11.82 -18.24
CA ALA A 376 15.40 -10.44 -18.45
C ALA A 376 14.46 -10.33 -19.66
N ASP A 377 14.79 -10.96 -20.78
CA ASP A 377 13.96 -10.95 -22.00
C ASP A 377 12.62 -11.65 -21.78
N GLN A 378 12.60 -12.76 -21.05
CA GLN A 378 11.36 -13.46 -20.69
C GLN A 378 10.44 -12.59 -19.85
N VAL A 379 10.96 -11.87 -18.85
CA VAL A 379 10.19 -10.95 -18.02
C VAL A 379 9.67 -9.77 -18.83
N GLU A 380 10.47 -9.20 -19.74
CA GLU A 380 10.02 -8.13 -20.64
C GLU A 380 8.88 -8.60 -21.56
N GLN A 381 8.95 -9.80 -22.13
CA GLN A 381 7.88 -10.39 -22.92
C GLN A 381 6.60 -10.61 -22.10
N GLN A 382 6.76 -11.00 -20.83
CA GLN A 382 5.61 -11.18 -19.92
C GLN A 382 4.94 -9.85 -19.59
N ILE A 383 5.74 -8.78 -19.37
CA ILE A 383 5.21 -7.41 -19.16
C ILE A 383 4.36 -6.98 -20.36
N ASP A 384 4.88 -7.14 -21.58
CA ASP A 384 4.15 -6.80 -22.79
C ASP A 384 2.87 -7.64 -22.96
N THR A 385 2.96 -8.94 -22.70
CA THR A 385 1.82 -9.87 -22.77
C THR A 385 0.71 -9.49 -21.78
N ASP A 386 1.06 -9.20 -20.52
CA ASP A 386 0.08 -8.85 -19.51
C ASP A 386 -0.50 -7.44 -19.76
N ARG A 387 0.30 -6.46 -20.21
CA ARG A 387 -0.22 -5.16 -20.65
C ARG A 387 -1.24 -5.33 -21.80
N ASP A 388 -0.93 -6.11 -22.80
CA ASP A 388 -1.81 -6.30 -23.95
C ASP A 388 -3.11 -7.03 -23.56
N ARG A 389 -3.05 -7.98 -22.63
CA ARG A 389 -4.24 -8.61 -22.02
C ARG A 389 -5.08 -7.61 -21.23
N ALA A 390 -4.45 -6.74 -20.47
CA ALA A 390 -5.14 -5.67 -19.76
C ALA A 390 -5.87 -4.75 -20.74
N LEU A 391 -5.20 -4.25 -21.75
CA LEU A 391 -5.81 -3.39 -22.77
C LEU A 391 -6.96 -4.09 -23.50
N ALA A 392 -6.81 -5.38 -23.85
CA ALA A 392 -7.90 -6.15 -24.45
C ALA A 392 -9.10 -6.33 -23.51
N ALA A 393 -8.89 -6.43 -22.20
CA ALA A 393 -9.98 -6.45 -21.23
C ALA A 393 -10.70 -5.10 -21.14
N LEU A 394 -9.96 -4.00 -21.13
CA LEU A 394 -10.50 -2.64 -21.14
C LEU A 394 -11.33 -2.37 -22.40
N GLU A 395 -10.87 -2.81 -23.58
CA GLU A 395 -11.63 -2.69 -24.82
C GLU A 395 -12.98 -3.43 -24.77
N ARG A 396 -13.07 -4.57 -24.08
CA ARG A 396 -14.35 -5.27 -23.88
C ARG A 396 -15.31 -4.50 -22.98
N ALA A 397 -14.78 -3.72 -22.03
CA ALA A 397 -15.56 -2.85 -21.13
C ALA A 397 -15.97 -1.52 -21.78
N ARG A 398 -15.23 -1.04 -22.79
CA ARG A 398 -15.39 0.29 -23.43
C ARG A 398 -16.85 0.69 -23.75
N PRO A 399 -17.73 -0.20 -24.30
CA PRO A 399 -19.09 0.21 -24.65
C PRO A 399 -19.97 0.71 -23.49
N THR A 400 -19.59 0.39 -22.26
CA THR A 400 -20.36 0.70 -21.03
C THR A 400 -19.66 1.72 -20.15
N LEU A 401 -18.46 2.17 -20.54
CA LEU A 401 -17.63 3.09 -19.78
C LEU A 401 -17.61 4.50 -20.39
N ASP A 402 -17.27 5.48 -19.57
CA ASP A 402 -16.98 6.83 -20.05
C ASP A 402 -15.77 6.83 -20.98
N THR A 403 -15.87 7.49 -22.14
CA THR A 403 -14.85 7.47 -23.17
C THR A 403 -13.54 8.13 -22.75
N GLU A 404 -13.62 9.29 -22.08
CA GLU A 404 -12.43 10.02 -21.61
C GLU A 404 -11.69 9.24 -20.53
N ALA A 405 -12.43 8.61 -19.64
CA ALA A 405 -11.86 7.76 -18.61
C ALA A 405 -11.19 6.49 -19.18
N VAL A 406 -11.74 5.91 -20.24
CA VAL A 406 -11.08 4.79 -20.93
C VAL A 406 -9.73 5.21 -21.52
N GLU A 407 -9.65 6.38 -22.17
CA GLU A 407 -8.38 6.89 -22.69
C GLU A 407 -7.36 7.16 -21.55
N ALA A 408 -7.81 7.67 -20.41
CA ALA A 408 -6.98 7.83 -19.23
C ALA A 408 -6.46 6.48 -18.69
N LEU A 409 -7.30 5.45 -18.65
CA LEU A 409 -6.89 4.10 -18.26
C LEU A 409 -5.89 3.48 -19.24
N VAL A 410 -6.04 3.71 -20.56
CA VAL A 410 -5.06 3.31 -21.57
C VAL A 410 -3.72 4.02 -21.31
N GLU A 411 -3.73 5.31 -21.04
CA GLU A 411 -2.52 6.06 -20.73
C GLU A 411 -1.85 5.55 -19.44
N LEU A 412 -2.62 5.25 -18.40
CA LEU A 412 -2.12 4.65 -17.17
C LEU A 412 -1.46 3.29 -17.42
N ALA A 413 -2.02 2.46 -18.31
CA ALA A 413 -1.42 1.19 -18.67
C ALA A 413 -0.03 1.37 -19.30
N HIS A 414 0.13 2.36 -20.16
CA HIS A 414 1.44 2.65 -20.77
C HIS A 414 2.42 3.27 -19.76
N LEU A 415 1.96 4.16 -18.89
CA LEU A 415 2.81 4.81 -17.88
C LEU A 415 3.38 3.83 -16.85
N THR A 416 2.58 2.84 -16.44
CA THR A 416 2.97 1.87 -15.42
C THR A 416 3.87 0.75 -15.93
N THR A 417 3.90 0.51 -17.25
CA THR A 417 4.68 -0.57 -17.87
C THR A 417 5.89 -0.08 -18.65
N ARG A 418 6.09 1.24 -18.80
CA ARG A 418 7.24 1.79 -19.53
C ARG A 418 8.57 1.44 -18.86
N ARG A 419 9.57 1.19 -19.68
CA ARG A 419 10.96 1.17 -19.24
C ARG A 419 11.34 2.56 -18.74
N ALA A 420 11.88 2.68 -17.54
CA ALA A 420 12.58 3.90 -17.14
C ALA A 420 13.89 3.92 -17.93
N SER A 421 13.97 4.83 -18.90
CA SER A 421 15.20 5.11 -19.67
C SER A 421 16.16 5.90 -18.81
#